data_00f37840689c97d28bc192c0826c70e2
#
_entry.id   00f37840689c97d28bc192c0826c70e2
#
_cell.length_a   1.000
_cell.length_b   1.000
_cell.length_c   1.000
_cell.angle_alpha   90.00
_cell.angle_beta   90.00
_cell.angle_gamma   90.00
#
_symmetry.space_group_name_H-M   'P 1'
#
loop_
_entity.id
_entity.type
_entity.pdbx_description
1 polymer ?
#
loop_
_entity_poly.entity_id
_entity_poly.type
_entity_poly.pdbx_seq_one_letter_code
_entity_poly.pdbx_strand_id
1 'polypeptide(L)'
;MTGFNTKVTPEIENLTQMCVDHSSMDVSLYGKYDVKRGLRDINGKGVLAGLTQISNVQAVKVIDGKEVPCAGSLYYRGYNIKDLTAGFIMNALSRSVLTLYSYDNNPDDISLPNVLRQCLNLISEFPLLSVYGYQAYSHYVRGKSLYIHNPKKELSTAENILRMLRPDKKYTDLEAKILDLALILHMEHGGGNNSTFTTHVVSSSGTDTYSAIAAALGSLKGPKHGGANIKVIQMFQDMKKEVRDWEDEEEVRAYLKHLLHKEAFDRRGLIYGMGHAIYSVSDPRAEVLKGFVESLAKEKGRMKDYRLYSMVEWMAPQVIAEERRIYKGVSANVDFYSGFVYSMLDLPLELYTPMFAVARIVGWSAHRMEELINTDKIIRPAYKNVLPEAEYIPLSER
;
A
#
# COMPACT_ATOMS: atom_id res chain seq x y z
N MET A 1 -9.71 -27.83 -13.39
CA MET A 1 -9.39 -26.70 -12.52
C MET A 1 -8.23 -27.11 -11.63
N THR A 2 -7.04 -26.72 -11.99
CA THR A 2 -5.81 -27.01 -11.25
C THR A 2 -5.15 -25.68 -10.93
N GLY A 3 -5.61 -25.00 -9.93
CA GLY A 3 -5.15 -23.64 -9.85
C GLY A 3 -4.76 -23.14 -8.48
N PHE A 4 -5.57 -23.44 -7.50
CA PHE A 4 -5.37 -22.94 -6.18
C PHE A 4 -4.57 -23.95 -5.34
N ASN A 5 -3.42 -23.55 -4.81
CA ASN A 5 -2.64 -24.42 -3.96
C ASN A 5 -3.27 -24.51 -2.57
N THR A 6 -3.91 -25.65 -2.28
CA THR A 6 -4.57 -25.91 -1.00
C THR A 6 -3.75 -26.78 -0.04
N LYS A 7 -2.49 -27.11 -0.41
CA LYS A 7 -1.63 -27.98 0.37
C LYS A 7 -0.43 -27.22 0.92
N VAL A 8 -0.11 -27.50 2.17
CA VAL A 8 1.18 -27.12 2.76
C VAL A 8 2.25 -28.04 2.19
N THR A 9 3.34 -27.48 1.71
CA THR A 9 4.50 -28.21 1.18
C THR A 9 5.67 -28.13 2.16
N PRO A 10 6.69 -29.01 2.05
CA PRO A 10 7.88 -28.92 2.89
C PRO A 10 8.60 -27.57 2.79
N GLU A 11 8.56 -26.92 1.61
CA GLU A 11 9.14 -25.59 1.43
C GLU A 11 8.38 -24.53 2.24
N ILE A 12 7.04 -24.64 2.32
CA ILE A 12 6.20 -23.74 3.14
C ILE A 12 6.47 -24.00 4.63
N GLU A 13 6.65 -25.24 5.05
CA GLU A 13 7.02 -25.58 6.43
C GLU A 13 8.37 -24.97 6.82
N ASN A 14 9.39 -25.08 5.97
CA ASN A 14 10.70 -24.48 6.19
C ASN A 14 10.62 -22.95 6.27
N LEU A 15 9.90 -22.30 5.33
CA LEU A 15 9.69 -20.86 5.38
C LEU A 15 8.92 -20.44 6.64
N THR A 16 7.97 -21.26 7.10
CA THR A 16 7.24 -21.00 8.35
C THR A 16 8.20 -21.00 9.53
N GLN A 17 9.09 -21.99 9.62
CA GLN A 17 10.07 -22.04 10.69
C GLN A 17 11.00 -20.81 10.66
N MET A 18 11.45 -20.40 9.49
CA MET A 18 12.22 -19.16 9.34
C MET A 18 11.44 -17.93 9.83
N CYS A 19 10.15 -17.83 9.52
CA CYS A 19 9.30 -16.77 10.04
C CYS A 19 9.24 -16.77 11.57
N VAL A 20 9.08 -17.94 12.20
CA VAL A 20 9.07 -18.09 13.66
C VAL A 20 10.39 -17.63 14.26
N ASP A 21 11.52 -18.11 13.71
CA ASP A 21 12.85 -17.82 14.22
C ASP A 21 13.18 -16.32 14.13
N HIS A 22 12.77 -15.65 13.05
CA HIS A 22 13.01 -14.21 12.85
C HIS A 22 11.99 -13.31 13.57
N SER A 23 10.79 -13.80 13.87
CA SER A 23 9.73 -13.01 14.53
C SER A 23 9.67 -13.19 16.02
N SER A 24 10.42 -14.17 16.59
CA SER A 24 10.45 -14.39 18.03
C SER A 24 11.01 -13.16 18.74
N MET A 25 10.14 -12.51 19.54
CA MET A 25 10.50 -11.28 20.24
C MET A 25 11.33 -11.59 21.48
N ASP A 26 12.49 -10.96 21.61
CA ASP A 26 13.18 -10.87 22.89
C ASP A 26 12.42 -9.91 23.82
N VAL A 27 11.66 -10.51 24.75
CA VAL A 27 10.83 -9.77 25.71
C VAL A 27 11.67 -8.79 26.56
N SER A 28 12.97 -9.02 26.72
CA SER A 28 13.86 -8.15 27.48
C SER A 28 14.05 -6.78 26.80
N LEU A 29 14.00 -6.72 25.48
CA LEU A 29 14.09 -5.48 24.71
C LEU A 29 12.86 -4.58 24.89
N TYR A 30 11.75 -5.13 25.31
CA TYR A 30 10.47 -4.46 25.47
C TYR A 30 10.03 -4.37 26.93
N GLY A 31 10.96 -4.25 27.87
CA GLY A 31 10.70 -4.25 29.32
C GLY A 31 9.65 -3.21 29.80
N LYS A 32 9.40 -2.16 29.01
CA LYS A 32 8.33 -1.17 29.22
C LYS A 32 7.00 -1.51 28.55
N TYR A 33 6.92 -2.62 27.80
CA TYR A 33 5.73 -3.02 27.07
C TYR A 33 5.19 -4.35 27.58
N ASP A 34 3.87 -4.49 27.64
CA ASP A 34 3.21 -5.73 28.03
C ASP A 34 2.87 -6.57 26.80
N VAL A 35 3.86 -7.32 26.32
CA VAL A 35 3.68 -8.23 25.14
C VAL A 35 2.66 -9.33 25.40
N LYS A 36 2.38 -9.70 26.67
CA LYS A 36 1.34 -10.68 27.00
C LYS A 36 -0.08 -10.18 26.77
N ARG A 37 -0.26 -8.87 26.65
CA ARG A 37 -1.55 -8.22 26.33
C ARG A 37 -1.69 -7.82 24.86
N GLY A 38 -0.90 -8.43 23.97
CA GLY A 38 -0.74 -7.96 22.62
C GLY A 38 0.04 -6.64 22.61
N LEU A 39 0.56 -6.18 21.52
CA LEU A 39 1.43 -5.03 21.31
C LEU A 39 1.05 -3.72 22.07
N ARG A 40 0.87 -3.79 23.38
CA ARG A 40 0.49 -2.68 24.25
C ARG A 40 1.65 -2.27 25.15
N ASP A 41 1.72 -0.97 25.48
CA ASP A 41 2.59 -0.53 26.54
C ASP A 41 2.12 -1.08 27.92
N ILE A 42 3.02 -1.09 28.90
CA ILE A 42 2.74 -1.61 30.24
C ILE A 42 1.54 -0.90 30.89
N ASN A 43 1.32 0.36 30.58
CA ASN A 43 0.24 1.16 31.12
C ASN A 43 -1.07 0.98 30.34
N GLY A 44 -1.10 0.18 29.28
CA GLY A 44 -2.26 -0.05 28.43
C GLY A 44 -2.72 1.18 27.61
N LYS A 45 -1.88 2.21 27.53
CA LYS A 45 -2.23 3.49 26.88
C LYS A 45 -1.97 3.54 25.38
N GLY A 46 -1.20 2.61 24.86
CA GLY A 46 -0.83 2.58 23.45
C GLY A 46 -0.77 1.17 22.91
N VAL A 47 -0.71 1.07 21.60
CA VAL A 47 -0.42 -0.17 20.87
C VAL A 47 0.96 -0.03 20.27
N LEU A 48 1.86 -0.97 20.62
CA LEU A 48 3.15 -1.05 19.96
C LEU A 48 2.97 -1.72 18.60
N ALA A 49 3.31 -1.02 17.54
CA ALA A 49 3.37 -1.55 16.20
C ALA A 49 4.58 -0.95 15.49
N GLY A 50 5.42 -1.80 14.96
CA GLY A 50 6.65 -1.42 14.26
C GLY A 50 6.73 -2.03 12.86
N LEU A 51 7.91 -1.97 12.28
CA LEU A 51 8.21 -2.74 11.08
C LEU A 51 8.26 -4.22 11.44
N THR A 52 7.69 -5.09 10.60
CA THR A 52 7.81 -6.53 10.78
C THR A 52 9.24 -6.98 10.49
N GLN A 53 9.71 -7.95 11.23
CA GLN A 53 11.02 -8.57 10.99
C GLN A 53 10.97 -9.53 9.79
N ILE A 54 9.81 -10.09 9.48
CA ILE A 54 9.61 -11.00 8.35
C ILE A 54 9.68 -10.25 7.02
N SER A 55 9.16 -9.03 6.95
CA SER A 55 9.14 -8.23 5.71
C SER A 55 10.49 -7.60 5.35
N ASN A 56 11.54 -7.91 6.07
CA ASN A 56 12.90 -7.53 5.71
C ASN A 56 13.35 -8.34 4.48
N VAL A 57 12.60 -8.23 3.40
CA VAL A 57 12.85 -8.91 2.14
C VAL A 57 14.07 -8.28 1.51
N GLN A 58 15.17 -9.01 1.50
CA GLN A 58 16.27 -8.68 0.62
C GLN A 58 15.78 -8.87 -0.81
N ALA A 59 15.45 -7.76 -1.49
CA ALA A 59 15.02 -7.76 -2.88
C ALA A 59 16.21 -8.00 -3.84
N VAL A 60 17.09 -8.92 -3.48
CA VAL A 60 18.27 -9.25 -4.25
C VAL A 60 18.42 -10.78 -4.38
N LYS A 61 18.75 -11.24 -5.57
CA LYS A 61 19.25 -12.59 -5.81
C LYS A 61 20.70 -12.53 -6.29
N VAL A 62 21.46 -13.55 -5.97
CA VAL A 62 22.83 -13.65 -6.45
C VAL A 62 22.83 -14.34 -7.82
N ILE A 63 23.29 -13.64 -8.85
CA ILE A 63 23.51 -14.17 -10.19
C ILE A 63 25.00 -13.95 -10.50
N ASP A 64 25.73 -15.02 -10.80
CA ASP A 64 27.17 -14.99 -11.10
C ASP A 64 28.00 -14.24 -10.02
N GLY A 65 27.65 -14.46 -8.75
CA GLY A 65 28.35 -13.87 -7.62
C GLY A 65 28.06 -12.37 -7.37
N LYS A 66 27.11 -11.77 -8.11
CA LYS A 66 26.67 -10.38 -7.93
C LYS A 66 25.25 -10.33 -7.42
N GLU A 67 25.00 -9.46 -6.45
CA GLU A 67 23.66 -9.15 -6.00
C GLU A 67 22.92 -8.36 -7.09
N VAL A 68 21.81 -8.93 -7.55
CA VAL A 68 20.93 -8.32 -8.54
C VAL A 68 19.56 -8.13 -7.91
N PRO A 69 18.97 -6.92 -7.96
CA PRO A 69 17.61 -6.71 -7.51
C PRO A 69 16.66 -7.69 -8.21
N CYS A 70 15.80 -8.37 -7.45
CA CYS A 70 14.79 -9.23 -8.02
C CYS A 70 13.43 -8.98 -7.39
N ALA A 71 12.41 -8.90 -8.25
CA ALA A 71 11.03 -9.04 -7.83
C ALA A 71 10.68 -10.51 -7.72
N GLY A 72 9.84 -10.87 -6.78
CA GLY A 72 9.25 -12.21 -6.74
C GLY A 72 8.48 -12.50 -8.02
N SER A 73 8.65 -13.69 -8.59
CA SER A 73 7.88 -14.10 -9.75
C SER A 73 6.45 -14.40 -9.36
N LEU A 74 5.51 -13.74 -10.01
CA LEU A 74 4.09 -14.05 -9.85
C LEU A 74 3.70 -15.22 -10.74
N TYR A 75 3.04 -16.19 -10.16
CA TYR A 75 2.48 -17.31 -10.87
C TYR A 75 1.02 -17.49 -10.55
N TYR A 76 0.14 -17.39 -11.58
CA TYR A 76 -1.30 -17.55 -11.38
C TYR A 76 -1.99 -18.39 -12.46
N ARG A 77 -3.09 -19.06 -12.07
CA ARG A 77 -4.02 -19.78 -12.94
C ARG A 77 -5.46 -19.32 -12.73
N GLY A 78 -6.01 -18.74 -13.77
CA GLY A 78 -7.41 -18.71 -14.17
C GLY A 78 -8.52 -18.35 -13.17
N TYR A 79 -8.78 -17.04 -12.96
CA TYR A 79 -10.07 -16.56 -12.45
C TYR A 79 -11.10 -16.36 -13.54
N ASN A 80 -12.36 -16.55 -13.20
CA ASN A 80 -13.46 -16.15 -14.06
C ASN A 80 -13.63 -14.62 -13.96
N ILE A 81 -13.32 -13.91 -15.03
CA ILE A 81 -13.40 -12.44 -15.09
C ILE A 81 -14.80 -11.91 -14.84
N LYS A 82 -15.83 -12.71 -15.12
CA LYS A 82 -17.23 -12.33 -14.86
C LYS A 82 -17.49 -12.04 -13.38
N ASP A 83 -16.74 -12.66 -12.48
CA ASP A 83 -16.86 -12.47 -11.03
C ASP A 83 -16.23 -11.17 -10.53
N LEU A 84 -15.44 -10.48 -11.39
CA LEU A 84 -14.80 -9.20 -11.09
C LEU A 84 -15.65 -8.00 -11.52
N THR A 85 -16.93 -8.20 -11.85
CA THR A 85 -17.80 -7.15 -12.37
C THR A 85 -18.15 -6.06 -11.36
N ALA A 86 -18.26 -4.86 -11.88
CA ALA A 86 -18.92 -3.66 -11.37
C ALA A 86 -18.57 -3.18 -9.95
N GLY A 87 -17.86 -2.10 -9.89
CA GLY A 87 -17.53 -1.31 -8.71
C GLY A 87 -16.11 -0.82 -8.77
N PHE A 88 -15.77 0.13 -7.92
CA PHE A 88 -14.38 0.56 -7.77
C PHE A 88 -13.46 -0.64 -7.60
N ILE A 89 -12.31 -0.63 -8.28
CA ILE A 89 -11.38 -1.78 -8.33
C ILE A 89 -11.03 -2.33 -6.93
N MET A 90 -10.87 -1.46 -5.94
CA MET A 90 -10.61 -1.88 -4.56
C MET A 90 -11.75 -2.72 -3.96
N ASN A 91 -13.01 -2.41 -4.27
CA ASN A 91 -14.14 -3.24 -3.83
C ASN A 91 -14.22 -4.57 -4.59
N ALA A 92 -13.88 -4.56 -5.89
CA ALA A 92 -13.78 -5.78 -6.68
C ALA A 92 -12.69 -6.68 -6.12
N LEU A 93 -11.51 -6.13 -5.83
CA LEU A 93 -10.39 -6.84 -5.21
C LEU A 93 -10.78 -7.44 -3.85
N SER A 94 -11.42 -6.65 -2.98
CA SER A 94 -11.86 -7.14 -1.66
C SER A 94 -12.88 -8.28 -1.76
N ARG A 95 -13.86 -8.17 -2.67
CA ARG A 95 -14.82 -9.25 -2.92
C ARG A 95 -14.15 -10.49 -3.50
N SER A 96 -13.20 -10.31 -4.41
CA SER A 96 -12.46 -11.43 -4.98
C SER A 96 -11.66 -12.16 -3.91
N VAL A 97 -11.00 -11.44 -3.01
CA VAL A 97 -10.29 -12.04 -1.87
C VAL A 97 -11.22 -12.86 -1.02
N LEU A 98 -12.39 -12.34 -0.65
CA LEU A 98 -13.40 -13.11 0.12
C LEU A 98 -13.96 -14.31 -0.66
N THR A 99 -14.07 -14.20 -1.98
CA THR A 99 -14.51 -15.32 -2.83
C THR A 99 -13.48 -16.45 -2.84
N LEU A 100 -12.18 -16.15 -2.73
CA LEU A 100 -11.12 -17.16 -2.65
C LEU A 100 -11.24 -18.08 -1.45
N TYR A 101 -11.81 -17.61 -0.36
CA TYR A 101 -12.15 -18.45 0.80
C TYR A 101 -12.94 -19.72 0.38
N SER A 102 -13.90 -19.58 -0.53
CA SER A 102 -14.72 -20.69 -1.00
C SER A 102 -13.97 -21.69 -1.91
N TYR A 103 -12.80 -21.35 -2.38
CA TYR A 103 -11.95 -22.20 -3.22
C TYR A 103 -10.78 -22.83 -2.46
N ASP A 104 -10.57 -22.46 -1.20
CA ASP A 104 -9.57 -23.06 -0.32
C ASP A 104 -10.19 -24.27 0.40
N ASN A 105 -9.48 -25.38 0.43
CA ASN A 105 -9.95 -26.59 1.14
C ASN A 105 -9.84 -26.47 2.67
N ASN A 106 -8.96 -25.54 3.16
CA ASN A 106 -8.72 -25.32 4.58
C ASN A 106 -8.74 -23.82 4.90
N PRO A 107 -9.84 -23.10 4.62
CA PRO A 107 -9.85 -21.65 4.72
C PRO A 107 -9.73 -21.15 6.16
N ASP A 108 -10.29 -21.86 7.13
CA ASP A 108 -10.34 -21.51 8.55
C ASP A 108 -9.15 -22.04 9.37
N ASP A 109 -8.26 -22.81 8.75
CA ASP A 109 -7.05 -23.29 9.41
C ASP A 109 -6.04 -22.15 9.56
N ILE A 110 -5.88 -21.64 10.79
CA ILE A 110 -4.94 -20.57 11.16
C ILE A 110 -3.57 -21.08 11.62
N SER A 111 -3.26 -22.36 11.38
CA SER A 111 -1.90 -22.86 11.58
C SER A 111 -0.90 -22.04 10.72
N LEU A 112 0.28 -21.75 11.25
CA LEU A 112 1.26 -20.91 10.59
C LEU A 112 1.61 -21.39 9.17
N PRO A 113 1.84 -22.70 8.91
CA PRO A 113 2.10 -23.16 7.55
C PRO A 113 0.93 -22.91 6.59
N ASN A 114 -0.32 -23.08 7.04
CA ASN A 114 -1.48 -22.84 6.19
C ASN A 114 -1.69 -21.34 5.94
N VAL A 115 -1.53 -20.51 6.95
CA VAL A 115 -1.60 -19.05 6.79
C VAL A 115 -0.52 -18.54 5.84
N LEU A 116 0.73 -19.02 5.96
CA LEU A 116 1.79 -18.66 5.02
C LEU A 116 1.45 -19.07 3.59
N ARG A 117 0.93 -20.30 3.38
CA ARG A 117 0.45 -20.77 2.09
C ARG A 117 -0.62 -19.83 1.51
N GLN A 118 -1.61 -19.45 2.32
CA GLN A 118 -2.67 -18.53 1.92
C GLN A 118 -2.12 -17.15 1.55
N CYS A 119 -1.21 -16.63 2.35
CA CYS A 119 -0.53 -15.35 2.09
C CYS A 119 0.24 -15.37 0.77
N LEU A 120 1.03 -16.43 0.51
CA LEU A 120 1.79 -16.55 -0.74
C LEU A 120 0.87 -16.65 -1.96
N ASN A 121 -0.26 -17.36 -1.85
CA ASN A 121 -1.28 -17.39 -2.88
C ASN A 121 -1.84 -15.97 -3.15
N LEU A 122 -2.24 -15.24 -2.10
CA LEU A 122 -2.78 -13.90 -2.24
C LEU A 122 -1.76 -12.92 -2.86
N ILE A 123 -0.48 -12.98 -2.45
CA ILE A 123 0.58 -12.17 -3.04
C ILE A 123 0.68 -12.41 -4.55
N SER A 124 0.58 -13.66 -4.98
CA SER A 124 0.64 -14.01 -6.40
C SER A 124 -0.60 -13.59 -7.20
N GLU A 125 -1.75 -13.49 -6.56
CA GLU A 125 -3.04 -13.24 -7.21
C GLU A 125 -3.44 -11.77 -7.25
N PHE A 126 -2.97 -10.96 -6.32
CA PHE A 126 -3.35 -9.54 -6.22
C PHE A 126 -3.11 -8.75 -7.51
N PRO A 127 -1.96 -8.87 -8.21
CA PRO A 127 -1.77 -8.21 -9.49
C PRO A 127 -2.79 -8.61 -10.54
N LEU A 128 -3.09 -9.91 -10.61
CA LEU A 128 -4.05 -10.45 -11.57
C LEU A 128 -5.46 -9.93 -11.28
N LEU A 129 -5.91 -10.04 -10.02
CA LEU A 129 -7.22 -9.56 -9.58
C LEU A 129 -7.37 -8.06 -9.81
N SER A 130 -6.31 -7.28 -9.57
CA SER A 130 -6.31 -5.84 -9.79
C SER A 130 -6.44 -5.48 -11.26
N VAL A 131 -5.61 -6.08 -12.11
CA VAL A 131 -5.61 -5.79 -13.56
C VAL A 131 -6.88 -6.30 -14.21
N TYR A 132 -7.32 -7.52 -13.92
CA TYR A 132 -8.55 -8.06 -14.50
C TYR A 132 -9.79 -7.33 -13.98
N GLY A 133 -9.80 -6.91 -12.72
CA GLY A 133 -10.85 -6.04 -12.18
C GLY A 133 -10.95 -4.73 -12.97
N TYR A 134 -9.80 -4.12 -13.31
CA TYR A 134 -9.77 -2.93 -14.15
C TYR A 134 -10.23 -3.23 -15.59
N GLN A 135 -9.78 -4.31 -16.20
CA GLN A 135 -10.20 -4.68 -17.56
C GLN A 135 -11.71 -4.93 -17.64
N ALA A 136 -12.27 -5.63 -16.65
CA ALA A 136 -13.72 -5.83 -16.54
C ALA A 136 -14.46 -4.49 -16.37
N TYR A 137 -14.00 -3.62 -15.47
CA TYR A 137 -14.55 -2.28 -15.29
C TYR A 137 -14.48 -1.46 -16.59
N SER A 138 -13.33 -1.46 -17.26
CA SER A 138 -13.11 -0.72 -18.51
C SER A 138 -14.06 -1.21 -19.61
N HIS A 139 -14.31 -2.52 -19.68
CA HIS A 139 -15.21 -3.10 -20.66
C HIS A 139 -16.70 -2.84 -20.32
N TYR A 140 -17.14 -3.32 -19.14
CA TYR A 140 -18.56 -3.32 -18.81
C TYR A 140 -19.12 -1.95 -18.42
N VAL A 141 -18.29 -1.06 -17.87
CA VAL A 141 -18.73 0.27 -17.41
C VAL A 141 -18.36 1.36 -18.41
N ARG A 142 -17.18 1.27 -19.04
CA ARG A 142 -16.70 2.31 -19.98
C ARG A 142 -16.86 1.95 -21.44
N GLY A 143 -17.36 0.75 -21.77
CA GLY A 143 -17.60 0.31 -23.15
C GLY A 143 -16.33 0.08 -23.98
N LYS A 144 -15.16 -0.07 -23.34
CA LYS A 144 -13.90 -0.33 -24.04
C LYS A 144 -13.73 -1.81 -24.36
N SER A 145 -12.81 -2.14 -25.26
CA SER A 145 -12.46 -3.53 -25.57
C SER A 145 -11.96 -4.26 -24.32
N LEU A 146 -12.34 -5.54 -24.19
CA LEU A 146 -11.85 -6.40 -23.12
C LEU A 146 -10.54 -7.05 -23.53
N TYR A 147 -9.48 -6.74 -22.81
CA TYR A 147 -8.18 -7.37 -23.00
C TYR A 147 -7.90 -8.32 -21.83
N ILE A 148 -7.59 -9.59 -22.18
CA ILE A 148 -7.23 -10.62 -21.20
C ILE A 148 -5.90 -11.20 -21.61
N HIS A 149 -4.86 -10.89 -20.87
CA HIS A 149 -3.52 -11.40 -21.10
C HIS A 149 -3.08 -12.20 -19.88
N ASN A 150 -2.83 -13.49 -20.07
CA ASN A 150 -2.36 -14.36 -19.01
C ASN A 150 -0.95 -13.95 -18.56
N PRO A 151 -0.67 -14.01 -17.24
CA PRO A 151 0.69 -13.79 -16.73
C PRO A 151 1.63 -14.89 -17.24
N LYS A 152 2.90 -14.58 -17.28
CA LYS A 152 3.98 -15.50 -17.63
C LYS A 152 4.86 -15.74 -16.43
N LYS A 153 5.23 -16.99 -16.19
CA LYS A 153 6.01 -17.41 -15.01
C LYS A 153 7.46 -16.91 -15.03
N GLU A 154 7.99 -16.67 -16.22
CA GLU A 154 9.35 -16.18 -16.45
C GLU A 154 9.50 -14.68 -16.22
N LEU A 155 8.38 -13.94 -16.11
CA LEU A 155 8.36 -12.50 -15.93
C LEU A 155 8.21 -12.12 -14.47
N SER A 156 8.78 -10.99 -14.10
CA SER A 156 8.59 -10.37 -12.78
C SER A 156 7.14 -9.91 -12.57
N THR A 157 6.82 -9.53 -11.33
CA THR A 157 5.52 -8.94 -10.97
C THR A 157 5.24 -7.69 -11.79
N ALA A 158 6.19 -6.78 -11.86
CA ALA A 158 6.04 -5.51 -12.59
C ALA A 158 5.85 -5.73 -14.10
N GLU A 159 6.66 -6.61 -14.70
CA GLU A 159 6.54 -6.98 -16.09
C GLU A 159 5.17 -7.61 -16.41
N ASN A 160 4.71 -8.51 -15.55
CA ASN A 160 3.40 -9.13 -15.70
C ASN A 160 2.26 -8.11 -15.60
N ILE A 161 2.33 -7.15 -14.66
CA ILE A 161 1.34 -6.08 -14.54
C ILE A 161 1.27 -5.26 -15.83
N LEU A 162 2.42 -4.76 -16.31
CA LEU A 162 2.48 -3.93 -17.53
C LEU A 162 1.99 -4.71 -18.75
N ARG A 163 2.43 -5.96 -18.88
CA ARG A 163 2.02 -6.84 -19.97
C ARG A 163 0.53 -7.17 -19.96
N MET A 164 -0.04 -7.46 -18.79
CA MET A 164 -1.47 -7.78 -18.68
C MET A 164 -2.37 -6.55 -18.87
N LEU A 165 -1.88 -5.38 -18.48
CA LEU A 165 -2.65 -4.14 -18.56
C LEU A 165 -2.73 -3.58 -19.98
N ARG A 166 -1.62 -3.65 -20.73
CA ARG A 166 -1.49 -3.01 -22.05
C ARG A 166 -2.04 -3.88 -23.17
N PRO A 167 -2.85 -3.31 -24.10
CA PRO A 167 -3.41 -4.06 -25.21
C PRO A 167 -2.35 -4.75 -26.09
N ASP A 168 -1.23 -4.08 -26.32
CA ASP A 168 -0.12 -4.55 -27.16
C ASP A 168 0.92 -5.38 -26.39
N LYS A 169 0.79 -5.50 -25.05
CA LYS A 169 1.69 -6.23 -24.14
C LYS A 169 3.11 -5.67 -24.07
N LYS A 170 3.34 -4.46 -24.59
CA LYS A 170 4.68 -3.87 -24.68
C LYS A 170 5.00 -3.00 -23.47
N TYR A 171 6.24 -3.06 -23.05
CA TYR A 171 6.84 -2.21 -22.02
C TYR A 171 8.35 -2.16 -22.25
N THR A 172 9.02 -1.16 -21.66
CA THR A 172 10.48 -1.09 -21.68
C THR A 172 11.06 -1.67 -20.39
N ASP A 173 12.33 -2.05 -20.40
CA ASP A 173 13.02 -2.54 -19.20
C ASP A 173 13.04 -1.48 -18.10
N LEU A 174 13.14 -0.20 -18.47
CA LEU A 174 13.10 0.91 -17.52
C LEU A 174 11.73 1.03 -16.85
N GLU A 175 10.65 0.92 -17.61
CA GLU A 175 9.29 0.91 -17.06
C GLU A 175 9.08 -0.22 -16.06
N ALA A 176 9.48 -1.44 -16.42
CA ALA A 176 9.36 -2.59 -15.55
C ALA A 176 10.19 -2.42 -14.28
N LYS A 177 11.44 -1.98 -14.39
CA LYS A 177 12.34 -1.72 -13.26
C LYS A 177 11.78 -0.66 -12.30
N ILE A 178 11.22 0.42 -12.82
CA ILE A 178 10.70 1.51 -11.98
C ILE A 178 9.38 1.10 -11.31
N LEU A 179 8.51 0.37 -12.02
CA LEU A 179 7.31 -0.17 -11.39
C LEU A 179 7.67 -1.17 -10.27
N ASP A 180 8.62 -2.04 -10.51
CA ASP A 180 9.12 -2.99 -9.52
C ASP A 180 9.66 -2.29 -8.28
N LEU A 181 10.49 -1.27 -8.47
CA LEU A 181 10.98 -0.42 -7.38
C LEU A 181 9.83 0.24 -6.61
N ALA A 182 8.84 0.78 -7.30
CA ALA A 182 7.68 1.39 -6.66
C ALA A 182 6.90 0.37 -5.81
N LEU A 183 6.73 -0.86 -6.31
CA LEU A 183 6.09 -1.94 -5.55
C LEU A 183 6.90 -2.27 -4.28
N ILE A 184 8.22 -2.39 -4.39
CA ILE A 184 9.11 -2.64 -3.23
C ILE A 184 8.97 -1.53 -2.18
N LEU A 185 9.01 -0.26 -2.59
CA LEU A 185 8.92 0.88 -1.68
C LEU A 185 7.55 1.03 -0.99
N HIS A 186 6.49 0.46 -1.56
CA HIS A 186 5.15 0.45 -0.99
C HIS A 186 4.84 -0.82 -0.17
N MET A 187 5.71 -1.83 -0.23
CA MET A 187 5.49 -3.15 0.35
C MET A 187 5.24 -3.10 1.86
N GLU A 188 5.99 -2.27 2.58
CA GLU A 188 5.95 -2.19 4.04
C GLU A 188 6.08 -0.73 4.53
N HIS A 189 5.41 -0.41 5.63
CA HIS A 189 5.51 0.90 6.29
C HIS A 189 5.22 0.86 7.79
N GLY A 190 5.36 -0.29 8.41
CA GLY A 190 5.18 -0.48 9.85
C GLY A 190 3.74 -0.72 10.28
N GLY A 191 3.59 -1.39 11.42
CA GLY A 191 2.32 -1.83 11.98
C GLY A 191 1.38 -0.70 12.43
N GLY A 192 1.88 0.53 12.59
CA GLY A 192 1.07 1.72 12.90
C GLY A 192 0.32 2.30 11.71
N ASN A 193 0.59 1.84 10.50
CA ASN A 193 -0.18 2.19 9.31
C ASN A 193 -1.63 1.66 9.45
N ASN A 194 -2.63 2.46 9.08
CA ASN A 194 -4.03 2.16 9.38
C ASN A 194 -4.48 0.78 8.85
N SER A 195 -4.14 0.40 7.63
CA SER A 195 -4.51 -0.90 7.07
C SER A 195 -3.71 -2.05 7.69
N THR A 196 -2.44 -1.83 8.02
CA THR A 196 -1.62 -2.82 8.72
C THR A 196 -2.10 -3.02 10.15
N PHE A 197 -2.44 -1.93 10.86
CA PHE A 197 -3.05 -2.01 12.18
C PHE A 197 -4.40 -2.75 12.14
N THR A 198 -5.20 -2.52 11.11
CA THR A 198 -6.43 -3.27 10.87
C THR A 198 -6.14 -4.77 10.71
N THR A 199 -5.08 -5.13 9.99
CA THR A 199 -4.63 -6.54 9.87
C THR A 199 -4.32 -7.14 11.23
N HIS A 200 -3.58 -6.45 12.10
CA HIS A 200 -3.31 -6.90 13.47
C HIS A 200 -4.60 -7.09 14.27
N VAL A 201 -5.45 -6.06 14.31
CA VAL A 201 -6.70 -6.10 15.07
C VAL A 201 -7.59 -7.28 14.66
N VAL A 202 -7.78 -7.46 13.36
CA VAL A 202 -8.65 -8.52 12.83
C VAL A 202 -8.00 -9.89 12.99
N SER A 203 -6.69 -10.01 12.75
CA SER A 203 -5.95 -11.26 12.97
C SER A 203 -5.98 -11.72 14.42
N SER A 204 -5.90 -10.80 15.39
CA SER A 204 -5.93 -11.11 16.82
C SER A 204 -7.24 -11.76 17.28
N SER A 205 -8.31 -11.68 16.48
CA SER A 205 -9.58 -12.35 16.76
C SER A 205 -9.58 -13.84 16.39
N GLY A 206 -8.53 -14.31 15.71
CA GLY A 206 -8.45 -15.70 15.22
C GLY A 206 -9.22 -15.96 13.94
N THR A 207 -9.59 -14.91 13.17
CA THR A 207 -10.28 -15.06 11.88
C THR A 207 -9.39 -15.62 10.78
N ASP A 208 -9.99 -16.05 9.67
CA ASP A 208 -9.31 -16.53 8.47
C ASP A 208 -8.46 -15.43 7.78
N THR A 209 -7.55 -15.85 6.91
CA THR A 209 -6.64 -14.94 6.20
C THR A 209 -7.38 -14.03 5.21
N TYR A 210 -8.40 -14.55 4.53
CA TYR A 210 -9.12 -13.80 3.49
C TYR A 210 -9.91 -12.65 4.12
N SER A 211 -10.58 -12.90 5.26
CA SER A 211 -11.29 -11.87 6.02
C SER A 211 -10.35 -10.81 6.57
N ALA A 212 -9.18 -11.17 7.10
CA ALA A 212 -8.19 -10.23 7.60
C ALA A 212 -7.67 -9.31 6.49
N ILE A 213 -7.34 -9.87 5.32
CA ILE A 213 -6.84 -9.10 4.17
C ILE A 213 -7.96 -8.26 3.54
N ALA A 214 -9.19 -8.75 3.47
CA ALA A 214 -10.33 -7.96 3.01
C ALA A 214 -10.59 -6.74 3.90
N ALA A 215 -10.44 -6.87 5.22
CA ALA A 215 -10.52 -5.75 6.16
C ALA A 215 -9.40 -4.72 5.93
N ALA A 216 -8.16 -5.17 5.69
CA ALA A 216 -7.05 -4.31 5.35
C ALA A 216 -7.28 -3.53 4.03
N LEU A 217 -7.86 -4.18 3.01
CA LEU A 217 -8.27 -3.54 1.76
C LEU A 217 -9.34 -2.47 2.00
N GLY A 218 -10.32 -2.74 2.86
CA GLY A 218 -11.34 -1.77 3.27
C GLY A 218 -10.74 -0.53 3.92
N SER A 219 -9.73 -0.70 4.78
CA SER A 219 -8.97 0.39 5.39
C SER A 219 -8.17 1.17 4.34
N LEU A 220 -7.41 0.50 3.47
CA LEU A 220 -6.58 1.14 2.45
C LEU A 220 -7.42 1.93 1.44
N LYS A 221 -8.61 1.47 1.09
CA LYS A 221 -9.52 2.14 0.16
C LYS A 221 -9.90 3.55 0.59
N GLY A 222 -9.85 3.84 1.89
CA GLY A 222 -10.25 5.14 2.44
C GLY A 222 -9.46 6.30 1.81
N PRO A 223 -10.13 7.41 1.41
CA PRO A 223 -9.48 8.52 0.71
C PRO A 223 -8.42 9.24 1.53
N LYS A 224 -8.45 9.09 2.86
CA LYS A 224 -7.43 9.63 3.76
C LYS A 224 -6.19 8.74 3.89
N HIS A 225 -6.26 7.50 3.38
CA HIS A 225 -5.19 6.52 3.46
C HIS A 225 -4.62 6.22 2.07
N GLY A 226 -5.29 5.43 1.24
CA GLY A 226 -4.78 5.03 -0.07
C GLY A 226 -5.04 6.00 -1.22
N GLY A 227 -5.65 7.16 -0.97
CA GLY A 227 -5.99 8.13 -2.01
C GLY A 227 -4.98 9.27 -2.19
N ALA A 228 -3.87 9.28 -1.44
CA ALA A 228 -2.95 10.42 -1.40
C ALA A 228 -2.26 10.67 -2.75
N ASN A 229 -1.75 9.64 -3.41
CA ASN A 229 -1.08 9.76 -4.71
C ASN A 229 -2.02 10.23 -5.84
N ILE A 230 -3.30 9.84 -5.81
CA ILE A 230 -4.31 10.35 -6.74
C ILE A 230 -4.51 11.85 -6.54
N LYS A 231 -4.56 12.30 -5.28
CA LYS A 231 -4.69 13.72 -4.94
C LYS A 231 -3.48 14.54 -5.40
N VAL A 232 -2.28 14.00 -5.31
CA VAL A 232 -1.08 14.65 -5.86
C VAL A 232 -1.25 14.88 -7.36
N ILE A 233 -1.60 13.86 -8.12
CA ILE A 233 -1.79 13.99 -9.58
C ILE A 233 -2.87 15.00 -9.92
N GLN A 234 -4.01 14.95 -9.24
CA GLN A 234 -5.12 15.88 -9.48
C GLN A 234 -4.72 17.33 -9.17
N MET A 235 -3.96 17.56 -8.09
CA MET A 235 -3.42 18.86 -7.73
C MET A 235 -2.47 19.40 -8.82
N PHE A 236 -1.56 18.56 -9.32
CA PHE A 236 -0.68 18.96 -10.43
C PHE A 236 -1.43 19.19 -11.75
N GLN A 237 -2.51 18.43 -12.00
CA GLN A 237 -3.37 18.68 -13.16
C GLN A 237 -4.12 20.01 -13.06
N ASP A 238 -4.55 20.39 -11.87
CA ASP A 238 -5.18 21.68 -11.59
C ASP A 238 -4.14 22.81 -11.73
N MET A 239 -2.97 22.67 -11.08
CA MET A 239 -1.88 23.63 -11.20
C MET A 239 -1.51 23.91 -12.66
N LYS A 240 -1.41 22.88 -13.50
CA LYS A 240 -1.07 23.03 -14.92
C LYS A 240 -2.12 23.77 -15.75
N LYS A 241 -3.35 23.91 -15.27
CA LYS A 241 -4.40 24.70 -15.91
C LYS A 241 -4.38 26.15 -15.45
N GLU A 242 -4.09 26.37 -14.17
CA GLU A 242 -4.13 27.68 -13.53
C GLU A 242 -2.84 28.48 -13.70
N VAL A 243 -1.68 27.82 -13.67
CA VAL A 243 -0.36 28.44 -13.88
C VAL A 243 -0.03 28.50 -15.36
N ARG A 244 0.31 29.68 -15.86
CA ARG A 244 0.57 29.91 -17.30
C ARG A 244 1.95 29.41 -17.70
N ASP A 245 2.96 29.77 -16.90
CA ASP A 245 4.32 29.31 -17.09
C ASP A 245 4.77 28.43 -15.90
N TRP A 246 4.91 27.13 -16.16
CA TRP A 246 5.32 26.17 -15.13
C TRP A 246 6.80 26.24 -14.76
N GLU A 247 7.58 27.06 -15.47
CA GLU A 247 8.98 27.32 -15.20
C GLU A 247 9.18 28.66 -14.45
N ASP A 248 8.11 29.46 -14.28
CA ASP A 248 8.10 30.68 -13.48
C ASP A 248 7.86 30.34 -11.98
N GLU A 249 8.90 30.57 -11.17
CA GLU A 249 8.87 30.31 -9.74
C GLU A 249 7.82 31.14 -8.99
N GLU A 250 7.57 32.39 -9.40
CA GLU A 250 6.63 33.28 -8.74
C GLU A 250 5.17 32.84 -9.01
N GLU A 251 4.85 32.44 -10.25
CA GLU A 251 3.53 31.90 -10.57
C GLU A 251 3.24 30.58 -9.81
N VAL A 252 4.23 29.66 -9.75
CA VAL A 252 4.11 28.41 -9.01
C VAL A 252 4.00 28.70 -7.51
N ARG A 253 4.78 29.61 -6.96
CA ARG A 253 4.71 30.02 -5.54
C ARG A 253 3.33 30.60 -5.19
N ALA A 254 2.81 31.48 -6.04
CA ALA A 254 1.48 32.05 -5.86
C ALA A 254 0.39 30.97 -5.82
N TYR A 255 0.43 30.01 -6.75
CA TYR A 255 -0.50 28.89 -6.74
C TYR A 255 -0.39 28.02 -5.46
N LEU A 256 0.80 27.73 -4.96
CA LEU A 256 1.00 27.01 -3.69
C LEU A 256 0.42 27.77 -2.49
N LYS A 257 0.50 29.12 -2.47
CA LYS A 257 -0.19 29.94 -1.46
C LYS A 257 -1.70 29.87 -1.57
N HIS A 258 -2.27 29.95 -2.78
CA HIS A 258 -3.70 29.76 -3.02
C HIS A 258 -4.20 28.39 -2.53
N LEU A 259 -3.43 27.31 -2.71
CA LEU A 259 -3.74 26.00 -2.13
C LEU A 259 -3.87 26.08 -0.60
N LEU A 260 -2.88 26.68 0.09
CA LEU A 260 -2.88 26.79 1.55
C LEU A 260 -4.00 27.68 2.09
N HIS A 261 -4.40 28.72 1.35
CA HIS A 261 -5.50 29.63 1.67
C HIS A 261 -6.88 29.06 1.32
N LYS A 262 -6.96 27.83 0.79
CA LYS A 262 -8.20 27.14 0.38
C LYS A 262 -8.90 27.81 -0.82
N GLU A 263 -8.15 28.40 -1.69
CA GLU A 263 -8.63 29.15 -2.86
C GLU A 263 -8.49 28.35 -4.16
N ALA A 264 -7.62 27.34 -4.18
CA ALA A 264 -7.34 26.50 -5.35
C ALA A 264 -7.65 25.03 -5.12
N PHE A 265 -7.73 24.25 -6.20
CA PHE A 265 -7.98 22.82 -6.25
C PHE A 265 -9.23 22.40 -5.44
N ASP A 266 -9.06 21.56 -4.42
CA ASP A 266 -10.16 21.02 -3.62
C ASP A 266 -10.47 21.84 -2.35
N ARG A 267 -9.85 23.01 -2.22
CA ARG A 267 -10.06 24.00 -1.14
C ARG A 267 -9.85 23.46 0.28
N ARG A 268 -9.02 22.40 0.45
CA ARG A 268 -8.72 21.83 1.77
C ARG A 268 -7.53 22.49 2.45
N GLY A 269 -6.81 23.35 1.76
CA GLY A 269 -5.64 24.01 2.31
C GLY A 269 -4.44 23.08 2.45
N LEU A 270 -4.26 22.12 1.56
CA LEU A 270 -3.18 21.13 1.61
C LEU A 270 -2.39 21.14 0.30
N ILE A 271 -1.08 21.05 0.42
CA ILE A 271 -0.19 20.66 -0.68
C ILE A 271 0.02 19.16 -0.56
N TYR A 272 -0.67 18.41 -1.41
CA TYR A 272 -0.66 16.94 -1.34
C TYR A 272 0.71 16.37 -1.70
N GLY A 273 1.10 15.30 -1.02
CA GLY A 273 2.41 14.69 -1.16
C GLY A 273 3.50 15.35 -0.29
N MET A 274 3.16 16.41 0.45
CA MET A 274 4.07 17.11 1.35
C MET A 274 3.76 16.80 2.81
N GLY A 275 4.80 16.45 3.56
CA GLY A 275 4.72 16.10 4.98
C GLY A 275 4.38 14.62 5.24
N HIS A 276 4.81 14.13 6.39
CA HIS A 276 4.59 12.76 6.84
C HIS A 276 4.48 12.72 8.37
N ALA A 277 3.75 11.74 8.89
CA ALA A 277 3.57 11.59 10.34
C ALA A 277 4.90 11.25 11.06
N ILE A 278 5.77 10.49 10.40
CA ILE A 278 7.03 9.98 10.95
C ILE A 278 8.22 10.78 10.38
N TYR A 279 8.29 10.97 9.07
CA TYR A 279 9.42 11.61 8.38
C TYR A 279 9.27 13.13 8.37
N SER A 280 10.20 13.83 9.03
CA SER A 280 10.20 15.30 9.09
C SER A 280 11.33 15.94 8.27
N VAL A 281 12.40 15.19 7.97
CA VAL A 281 13.57 15.66 7.21
C VAL A 281 13.47 15.20 5.77
N SER A 282 13.32 13.89 5.55
CA SER A 282 13.09 13.30 4.24
C SER A 282 12.37 11.96 4.39
N ASP A 283 11.59 11.56 3.38
CA ASP A 283 11.07 10.19 3.25
C ASP A 283 12.06 9.40 2.38
N PRO A 284 12.80 8.42 2.94
CA PRO A 284 13.81 7.69 2.20
C PRO A 284 13.25 6.95 0.97
N ARG A 285 11.96 6.61 0.99
CA ARG A 285 11.29 5.99 -0.15
C ARG A 285 11.10 6.98 -1.30
N ALA A 286 10.76 8.23 -0.97
CA ALA A 286 10.64 9.31 -1.96
C ALA A 286 12.00 9.61 -2.60
N GLU A 287 13.07 9.65 -1.80
CA GLU A 287 14.44 9.90 -2.29
C GLU A 287 14.90 8.81 -3.27
N VAL A 288 14.67 7.53 -2.91
CA VAL A 288 15.03 6.41 -3.78
C VAL A 288 14.25 6.47 -5.09
N LEU A 289 12.93 6.69 -5.03
CA LEU A 289 12.08 6.77 -6.22
C LEU A 289 12.48 7.95 -7.12
N LYS A 290 12.74 9.11 -6.54
CA LYS A 290 13.19 10.32 -7.22
C LYS A 290 14.42 10.08 -8.10
N GLY A 291 15.39 9.28 -7.62
CA GLY A 291 16.59 8.94 -8.37
C GLY A 291 16.33 8.27 -9.74
N PHE A 292 15.15 7.72 -9.96
CA PHE A 292 14.77 7.08 -11.24
C PHE A 292 13.75 7.88 -12.05
N VAL A 293 13.07 8.85 -11.43
CA VAL A 293 11.97 9.61 -12.06
C VAL A 293 12.48 10.43 -13.24
N GLU A 294 13.67 11.04 -13.14
CA GLU A 294 14.27 11.83 -14.22
C GLU A 294 14.50 10.99 -15.48
N SER A 295 15.09 9.81 -15.31
CA SER A 295 15.37 8.89 -16.43
C SER A 295 14.07 8.47 -17.14
N LEU A 296 13.02 8.16 -16.37
CA LEU A 296 11.71 7.82 -16.93
C LEU A 296 11.07 9.03 -17.61
N ALA A 297 11.14 10.21 -17.01
CA ALA A 297 10.62 11.44 -17.60
C ALA A 297 11.30 11.79 -18.92
N LYS A 298 12.61 11.53 -19.02
CA LYS A 298 13.37 11.70 -20.26
C LYS A 298 12.91 10.70 -21.33
N GLU A 299 12.78 9.42 -21.00
CA GLU A 299 12.28 8.38 -21.92
C GLU A 299 10.87 8.69 -22.43
N LYS A 300 10.00 9.21 -21.54
CA LYS A 300 8.61 9.56 -21.84
C LYS A 300 8.38 10.93 -22.43
N GLY A 301 9.44 11.73 -22.63
CA GLY A 301 9.32 13.13 -23.09
C GLY A 301 8.62 14.05 -22.09
N ARG A 302 8.66 13.73 -20.80
CA ARG A 302 7.94 14.41 -19.70
C ARG A 302 8.87 15.29 -18.85
N MET A 303 9.98 15.79 -19.40
CA MET A 303 10.96 16.58 -18.66
C MET A 303 10.40 17.92 -18.13
N LYS A 304 9.44 18.53 -18.84
CA LYS A 304 8.78 19.74 -18.34
C LYS A 304 7.98 19.46 -17.06
N ASP A 305 7.28 18.32 -17.03
CA ASP A 305 6.59 17.87 -15.82
C ASP A 305 7.57 17.60 -14.67
N TYR A 306 8.67 16.90 -14.96
CA TYR A 306 9.70 16.60 -13.95
C TYR A 306 10.27 17.87 -13.32
N ARG A 307 10.56 18.91 -14.11
CA ARG A 307 11.03 20.21 -13.60
C ARG A 307 10.00 20.87 -12.68
N LEU A 308 8.72 20.83 -13.06
CA LEU A 308 7.63 21.35 -12.21
C LEU A 308 7.55 20.59 -10.88
N TYR A 309 7.62 19.25 -10.90
CA TYR A 309 7.64 18.45 -9.66
C TYR A 309 8.84 18.79 -8.77
N SER A 310 10.04 18.92 -9.35
CA SER A 310 11.25 19.28 -8.63
C SER A 310 11.16 20.69 -8.02
N MET A 311 10.58 21.64 -8.75
CA MET A 311 10.34 23.01 -8.27
C MET A 311 9.36 23.01 -7.09
N VAL A 312 8.25 22.30 -7.19
CA VAL A 312 7.25 22.21 -6.11
C VAL A 312 7.85 21.51 -4.89
N GLU A 313 8.62 20.43 -5.06
CA GLU A 313 9.30 19.75 -3.97
C GLU A 313 10.22 20.69 -3.17
N TRP A 314 10.98 21.50 -3.87
CA TRP A 314 11.89 22.47 -3.25
C TRP A 314 11.15 23.65 -2.61
N MET A 315 10.11 24.16 -3.24
CA MET A 315 9.41 25.39 -2.85
C MET A 315 8.34 25.15 -1.79
N ALA A 316 7.61 24.03 -1.84
CA ALA A 316 6.47 23.78 -0.96
C ALA A 316 6.82 23.80 0.54
N PRO A 317 7.96 23.24 1.01
CA PRO A 317 8.36 23.37 2.40
C PRO A 317 8.50 24.81 2.88
N GLN A 318 9.07 25.69 2.03
CA GLN A 318 9.27 27.11 2.32
C GLN A 318 7.91 27.83 2.44
N VAL A 319 7.05 27.65 1.44
CA VAL A 319 5.71 28.25 1.43
C VAL A 319 4.86 27.75 2.63
N ILE A 320 4.93 26.48 2.99
CA ILE A 320 4.25 25.95 4.18
C ILE A 320 4.80 26.58 5.46
N ALA A 321 6.11 26.73 5.58
CA ALA A 321 6.74 27.36 6.75
C ALA A 321 6.33 28.84 6.88
N GLU A 322 6.34 29.60 5.79
CA GLU A 322 5.92 31.00 5.75
C GLU A 322 4.46 31.17 6.16
N GLU A 323 3.54 30.44 5.52
CA GLU A 323 2.09 30.64 5.68
C GLU A 323 1.53 30.05 6.98
N ARG A 324 2.11 28.95 7.49
CA ARG A 324 1.60 28.23 8.66
C ARG A 324 2.42 28.41 9.92
N ARG A 325 3.55 29.10 9.85
CA ARG A 325 4.51 29.26 10.95
C ARG A 325 4.91 27.93 11.57
N ILE A 326 5.06 26.89 10.74
CA ILE A 326 5.46 25.55 11.16
C ILE A 326 6.96 25.44 11.03
N TYR A 327 7.65 25.35 12.16
CA TYR A 327 9.11 25.20 12.22
C TYR A 327 9.58 23.75 12.16
N LYS A 328 8.66 22.78 12.19
CA LYS A 328 8.96 21.38 11.96
C LYS A 328 9.17 21.16 10.44
N GLY A 329 10.29 20.52 10.08
CA GLY A 329 10.57 20.22 8.68
C GLY A 329 9.42 19.50 7.98
N VAL A 330 9.16 19.89 6.74
CA VAL A 330 8.21 19.26 5.83
C VAL A 330 8.96 18.81 4.62
N SER A 331 8.78 17.56 4.20
CA SER A 331 9.43 16.99 3.03
C SER A 331 8.41 16.27 2.14
N ALA A 332 8.79 16.04 0.88
CA ALA A 332 8.00 15.18 0.00
C ALA A 332 7.95 13.76 0.57
N ASN A 333 6.77 13.16 0.54
CA ASN A 333 6.58 11.76 0.89
C ASN A 333 6.51 10.88 -0.37
N VAL A 334 6.42 9.55 -0.19
CA VAL A 334 6.44 8.61 -1.32
C VAL A 334 5.31 8.85 -2.32
N ASP A 335 4.14 9.35 -1.87
CA ASP A 335 2.99 9.61 -2.74
C ASP A 335 3.23 10.75 -3.72
N PHE A 336 4.15 11.68 -3.39
CA PHE A 336 4.52 12.79 -4.26
C PHE A 336 5.06 12.31 -5.61
N TYR A 337 5.97 11.35 -5.59
CA TYR A 337 6.59 10.83 -6.81
C TYR A 337 5.90 9.59 -7.37
N SER A 338 5.30 8.74 -6.54
CA SER A 338 4.67 7.49 -7.02
C SER A 338 3.51 7.76 -7.97
N GLY A 339 2.70 8.78 -7.70
CA GLY A 339 1.65 9.21 -8.61
C GLY A 339 2.20 9.63 -9.97
N PHE A 340 3.27 10.43 -9.98
CA PHE A 340 3.93 10.86 -11.22
C PHE A 340 4.50 9.68 -12.01
N VAL A 341 5.18 8.74 -11.33
CA VAL A 341 5.66 7.49 -11.94
C VAL A 341 4.51 6.74 -12.59
N TYR A 342 3.42 6.50 -11.86
CA TYR A 342 2.26 5.78 -12.40
C TYR A 342 1.66 6.48 -13.61
N SER A 343 1.65 7.81 -13.63
CA SER A 343 1.19 8.58 -14.79
C SER A 343 2.11 8.43 -16.02
N MET A 344 3.41 8.30 -15.81
CA MET A 344 4.38 8.07 -16.89
C MET A 344 4.37 6.64 -17.42
N LEU A 345 3.92 5.69 -16.60
CA LEU A 345 3.69 4.30 -16.99
C LEU A 345 2.33 4.08 -17.67
N ASP A 346 1.56 5.15 -17.89
CA ASP A 346 0.20 5.12 -18.42
C ASP A 346 -0.76 4.23 -17.60
N LEU A 347 -0.52 4.11 -16.31
CA LEU A 347 -1.46 3.44 -15.41
C LEU A 347 -2.73 4.29 -15.27
N PRO A 348 -3.93 3.69 -15.42
CA PRO A 348 -5.17 4.41 -15.16
C PRO A 348 -5.30 4.77 -13.68
N LEU A 349 -5.90 5.93 -13.38
CA LEU A 349 -6.07 6.42 -12.01
C LEU A 349 -6.78 5.41 -11.09
N GLU A 350 -7.67 4.60 -11.65
CA GLU A 350 -8.40 3.56 -10.94
C GLU A 350 -7.50 2.45 -10.39
N LEU A 351 -6.30 2.30 -10.94
CA LEU A 351 -5.31 1.32 -10.48
C LEU A 351 -4.29 1.88 -9.47
N TYR A 352 -4.26 3.17 -9.18
CA TYR A 352 -3.25 3.74 -8.27
C TYR A 352 -3.33 3.14 -6.86
N THR A 353 -4.51 3.16 -6.24
CA THR A 353 -4.71 2.51 -4.93
C THR A 353 -4.60 0.98 -5.00
N PRO A 354 -5.16 0.29 -6.02
CA PRO A 354 -4.90 -1.14 -6.22
C PRO A 354 -3.42 -1.51 -6.37
N MET A 355 -2.60 -0.73 -7.05
CA MET A 355 -1.14 -0.98 -7.12
C MET A 355 -0.48 -0.86 -5.76
N PHE A 356 -0.95 0.08 -4.93
CA PHE A 356 -0.53 0.15 -3.54
C PHE A 356 -0.90 -1.12 -2.77
N ALA A 357 -2.12 -1.66 -2.97
CA ALA A 357 -2.55 -2.91 -2.37
C ALA A 357 -1.74 -4.12 -2.86
N VAL A 358 -1.42 -4.17 -4.17
CA VAL A 358 -0.56 -5.21 -4.77
C VAL A 358 0.81 -5.26 -4.11
N ALA A 359 1.37 -4.13 -3.77
CA ALA A 359 2.61 -4.07 -3.02
C ALA A 359 2.39 -4.46 -1.55
N ARG A 360 1.41 -3.83 -0.90
CA ARG A 360 1.21 -3.90 0.55
C ARG A 360 0.71 -5.27 1.06
N ILE A 361 0.16 -6.12 0.18
CA ILE A 361 -0.24 -7.50 0.58
C ILE A 361 0.92 -8.27 1.22
N VAL A 362 2.16 -8.02 0.80
CA VAL A 362 3.35 -8.63 1.38
C VAL A 362 3.52 -8.20 2.84
N GLY A 363 3.44 -6.89 3.10
CA GLY A 363 3.52 -6.35 4.46
C GLY A 363 2.35 -6.82 5.34
N TRP A 364 1.12 -6.81 4.82
CA TRP A 364 -0.03 -7.33 5.58
C TRP A 364 0.13 -8.82 5.91
N SER A 365 0.63 -9.60 4.97
CA SER A 365 0.91 -11.03 5.17
C SER A 365 1.95 -11.25 6.27
N ALA A 366 3.05 -10.49 6.24
CA ALA A 366 4.08 -10.56 7.26
C ALA A 366 3.55 -10.15 8.65
N HIS A 367 2.80 -9.06 8.74
CA HIS A 367 2.19 -8.62 9.99
C HIS A 367 1.14 -9.60 10.53
N ARG A 368 0.39 -10.28 9.64
CA ARG A 368 -0.51 -11.34 10.06
C ARG A 368 0.25 -12.53 10.65
N MET A 369 1.34 -12.94 10.01
CA MET A 369 2.21 -14.00 10.53
C MET A 369 2.79 -13.61 11.89
N GLU A 370 3.32 -12.40 12.04
CA GLU A 370 3.85 -11.90 13.32
C GLU A 370 2.78 -11.87 14.42
N GLU A 371 1.56 -11.45 14.11
CA GLU A 371 0.45 -11.44 15.06
C GLU A 371 0.18 -12.84 15.59
N LEU A 372 0.07 -13.83 14.70
CA LEU A 372 -0.20 -15.23 15.07
C LEU A 372 0.98 -15.91 15.79
N ILE A 373 2.21 -15.50 15.51
CA ILE A 373 3.42 -16.02 16.18
C ILE A 373 3.56 -15.47 17.60
N ASN A 374 3.32 -14.18 17.79
CA ASN A 374 3.70 -13.46 18.99
C ASN A 374 2.54 -13.21 19.98
N THR A 375 1.29 -13.36 19.53
CA THR A 375 0.13 -13.01 20.35
C THR A 375 -0.93 -14.11 20.36
N ASP A 376 -1.53 -14.32 21.55
CA ASP A 376 -2.64 -15.25 21.78
C ASP A 376 -3.91 -14.54 22.24
N LYS A 377 -3.91 -13.20 22.21
CA LYS A 377 -4.98 -12.37 22.79
C LYS A 377 -5.54 -11.35 21.83
N ILE A 378 -6.84 -11.22 21.84
CA ILE A 378 -7.53 -10.15 21.11
C ILE A 378 -6.99 -8.77 21.51
N ILE A 379 -6.64 -7.96 20.51
CA ILE A 379 -6.27 -6.57 20.69
C ILE A 379 -7.50 -5.78 21.17
N ARG A 380 -7.43 -5.28 22.39
CA ARG A 380 -8.46 -4.42 23.00
C ARG A 380 -7.82 -3.10 23.42
N PRO A 381 -8.12 -1.98 22.78
CA PRO A 381 -7.59 -0.69 23.21
C PRO A 381 -8.11 -0.35 24.61
N ALA A 382 -7.26 0.25 25.42
CA ALA A 382 -7.71 0.85 26.66
C ALA A 382 -8.64 2.03 26.35
N TYR A 383 -9.70 2.14 27.13
CA TYR A 383 -10.60 3.30 27.07
C TYR A 383 -10.79 3.89 28.47
N LYS A 384 -11.10 5.17 28.51
CA LYS A 384 -11.41 5.89 29.75
C LYS A 384 -12.76 6.57 29.57
N ASN A 385 -13.65 6.36 30.54
CA ASN A 385 -14.85 7.17 30.61
C ASN A 385 -14.45 8.62 30.93
N VAL A 386 -14.86 9.56 30.09
CA VAL A 386 -14.62 10.99 30.27
C VAL A 386 -15.86 11.75 30.74
N LEU A 387 -17.01 11.06 30.85
CA LEU A 387 -18.20 11.61 31.44
C LEU A 387 -18.05 11.66 32.96
N PRO A 388 -18.60 12.69 33.64
CA PRO A 388 -18.67 12.71 35.08
C PRO A 388 -19.45 11.50 35.60
N GLU A 389 -19.11 11.01 36.76
CA GLU A 389 -19.91 10.00 37.44
C GLU A 389 -21.32 10.56 37.68
N ALA A 390 -22.31 9.80 37.22
CA ALA A 390 -23.71 10.12 37.45
C ALA A 390 -24.28 9.13 38.47
N GLU A 391 -25.04 9.63 39.43
CA GLU A 391 -25.78 8.76 40.35
C GLU A 391 -26.81 7.94 39.59
N TYR A 392 -26.96 6.69 39.97
CA TYR A 392 -28.02 5.83 39.41
C TYR A 392 -29.37 6.31 39.92
N ILE A 393 -30.22 6.75 39.04
CA ILE A 393 -31.60 7.12 39.32
C ILE A 393 -32.47 5.87 39.06
N PRO A 394 -33.16 5.33 40.11
CA PRO A 394 -34.09 4.21 39.94
C PRO A 394 -35.17 4.50 38.88
N LEU A 395 -35.66 3.48 38.20
CA LEU A 395 -36.66 3.67 37.13
C LEU A 395 -37.95 4.31 37.64
N SER A 396 -38.27 4.11 38.92
CA SER A 396 -39.41 4.75 39.62
C SER A 396 -39.27 6.23 39.88
N GLU A 397 -38.04 6.77 39.70
CA GLU A 397 -37.72 8.18 39.98
C GLU A 397 -37.26 8.93 38.70
N ARG A 398 -37.40 8.30 37.52
CA ARG A 398 -37.04 8.90 36.24
C ARG A 398 -38.23 9.58 35.55
#